data_dd2478e27ce8f1f4377bfdf3bb26cdec
#
_entry.id   dd2478e27ce8f1f4377bfdf3bb26cdec
#
_cell.length_a   1.000
_cell.length_b   1.000
_cell.length_c   1.000
_cell.angle_alpha   90.00
_cell.angle_beta   90.00
_cell.angle_gamma   90.00
#
_symmetry.space_group_name_H-M   'P 1'
#
loop_
_entity.id
_entity.type
_entity.pdbx_description
1 polymer ?
#
loop_
_entity_poly.entity_id
_entity_poly.type
_entity_poly.pdbx_seq_one_letter_code
_entity_poly.pdbx_strand_id
1 'polypeptide(L)'
;MKSYYSETEYYASDVESAGKKLEQAFASMDLELIKKQNELLKKTILSLDKVSKLYLQNILYSIIKSLYDKSPKIKMEEVLASSERMFRAKNAKTMLEIYGESIDKMLDSLAVEKQDDSRIIHKIKNLIEKDYAKDISLNYVAENVNLTPAYVSYIFKKETGQTLVKYITEDRKSVV
;
A
#
# COMPACT_ATOMS: atom_id res chain seq x y z
N MET A 1 21.96 31.68 27.62
CA MET A 1 21.88 30.22 27.58
C MET A 1 20.76 29.88 26.58
N LYS A 2 21.07 29.76 25.27
CA LYS A 2 20.07 29.45 24.24
C LYS A 2 19.78 27.96 24.33
N SER A 3 18.51 27.63 24.47
CA SER A 3 17.98 26.28 24.64
C SER A 3 18.37 25.38 23.48
N TYR A 4 19.26 24.45 23.72
CA TYR A 4 19.65 23.37 22.78
C TYR A 4 18.50 22.41 22.44
N TYR A 5 17.39 22.51 23.15
CA TYR A 5 16.21 21.65 23.00
C TYR A 5 15.24 22.12 21.90
N SER A 6 15.25 23.40 21.52
CA SER A 6 14.25 23.95 20.59
C SER A 6 14.47 23.57 19.12
N GLU A 7 15.72 23.43 18.68
CA GLU A 7 16.03 23.07 17.29
C GLU A 7 15.80 21.58 17.03
N THR A 8 16.15 20.72 17.98
CA THR A 8 15.97 19.25 17.84
C THR A 8 14.48 18.85 17.84
N GLU A 9 13.64 19.55 18.61
CA GLU A 9 12.19 19.33 18.63
C GLU A 9 11.52 19.80 17.35
N TYR A 10 11.98 20.91 16.76
CA TYR A 10 11.41 21.45 15.54
C TYR A 10 11.66 20.53 14.32
N TYR A 11 12.88 20.01 14.19
CA TYR A 11 13.23 19.06 13.13
C TYR A 11 12.53 17.72 13.27
N ALA A 12 12.33 17.23 14.47
CA ALA A 12 11.54 16.01 14.74
C ALA A 12 10.09 16.19 14.27
N SER A 13 9.50 17.36 14.45
CA SER A 13 8.14 17.70 14.00
C SER A 13 7.97 17.59 12.48
N ASP A 14 8.95 18.03 11.69
CA ASP A 14 8.87 17.99 10.22
C ASP A 14 8.93 16.55 9.69
N VAL A 15 9.83 15.73 10.25
CA VAL A 15 9.93 14.29 9.89
C VAL A 15 8.68 13.54 10.32
N GLU A 16 8.16 13.82 11.52
CA GLU A 16 6.92 13.21 12.00
C GLU A 16 5.73 13.59 11.12
N SER A 17 5.63 14.86 10.74
CA SER A 17 4.58 15.35 9.84
C SER A 17 4.66 14.68 8.46
N ALA A 18 5.87 14.55 7.89
CA ALA A 18 6.09 13.86 6.63
C ALA A 18 5.76 12.36 6.73
N GLY A 19 6.13 11.70 7.84
CA GLY A 19 5.77 10.31 8.12
C GLY A 19 4.26 10.11 8.20
N LYS A 20 3.53 10.94 8.92
CA LYS A 20 2.06 10.89 9.01
C LYS A 20 1.38 11.06 7.64
N LYS A 21 1.88 11.96 6.78
CA LYS A 21 1.36 12.12 5.42
C LYS A 21 1.58 10.87 4.57
N LEU A 22 2.72 10.21 4.73
CA LEU A 22 3.00 8.95 4.06
C LEU A 22 2.09 7.82 4.56
N GLU A 23 1.84 7.72 5.85
CA GLU A 23 0.89 6.75 6.41
C GLU A 23 -0.55 6.97 5.91
N GLN A 24 -0.97 8.23 5.76
CA GLN A 24 -2.26 8.57 5.15
C GLN A 24 -2.31 8.18 3.67
N ALA A 25 -1.21 8.35 2.94
CA ALA A 25 -1.11 7.90 1.56
C ALA A 25 -1.25 6.37 1.45
N PHE A 26 -0.69 5.60 2.40
CA PHE A 26 -0.90 4.15 2.47
C PHE A 26 -2.38 3.78 2.67
N ALA A 27 -3.13 4.56 3.45
CA ALA A 27 -4.55 4.30 3.65
C ALA A 27 -5.39 4.47 2.37
N SER A 28 -4.97 5.36 1.46
CA SER A 28 -5.62 5.56 0.17
C SER A 28 -5.21 4.53 -0.90
N MET A 29 -4.12 3.76 -0.68
CA MET A 29 -3.53 2.84 -1.64
C MET A 29 -3.21 3.49 -3.01
N ASP A 30 -2.98 4.80 -3.02
CA ASP A 30 -2.53 5.56 -4.18
C ASP A 30 -1.01 5.46 -4.29
N LEU A 31 -0.52 4.61 -5.21
CA LEU A 31 0.90 4.33 -5.36
C LEU A 31 1.72 5.58 -5.75
N GLU A 32 1.17 6.47 -6.56
CA GLU A 32 1.86 7.70 -6.96
C GLU A 32 1.95 8.68 -5.79
N LEU A 33 0.89 8.80 -5.00
CA LEU A 33 0.89 9.60 -3.79
C LEU A 33 1.87 9.04 -2.76
N ILE A 34 1.91 7.72 -2.58
CA ILE A 34 2.86 7.03 -1.69
C ILE A 34 4.30 7.35 -2.12
N LYS A 35 4.65 7.18 -3.38
CA LYS A 35 5.98 7.49 -3.92
C LYS A 35 6.36 8.96 -3.66
N LYS A 36 5.45 9.88 -3.95
CA LYS A 36 5.65 11.32 -3.73
C LYS A 36 5.91 11.65 -2.26
N GLN A 37 5.10 11.12 -1.34
CA GLN A 37 5.27 11.38 0.09
C GLN A 37 6.54 10.71 0.65
N ASN A 38 6.91 9.54 0.13
CA ASN A 38 8.15 8.86 0.49
C ASN A 38 9.39 9.67 0.09
N GLU A 39 9.41 10.21 -1.13
CA GLU A 39 10.51 11.09 -1.56
C GLU A 39 10.58 12.38 -0.74
N LEU A 40 9.44 12.95 -0.35
CA LEU A 40 9.40 14.12 0.52
C LEU A 40 9.99 13.80 1.91
N LEU A 41 9.62 12.67 2.50
CA LEU A 41 10.17 12.20 3.78
C LEU A 41 11.70 12.03 3.70
N LYS A 42 12.21 11.35 2.67
CA LYS A 42 13.66 11.18 2.45
C LYS A 42 14.38 12.53 2.38
N LYS A 43 13.84 13.47 1.58
CA LYS A 43 14.40 14.83 1.45
C LYS A 43 14.40 15.57 2.78
N THR A 44 13.31 15.49 3.54
CA THR A 44 13.21 16.11 4.87
C THR A 44 14.28 15.54 5.80
N ILE A 45 14.46 14.23 5.86
CA ILE A 45 15.48 13.60 6.69
C ILE A 45 16.89 14.02 6.26
N LEU A 46 17.18 14.07 4.97
CA LEU A 46 18.50 14.46 4.44
C LEU A 46 18.83 15.93 4.63
N SER A 47 17.83 16.79 4.82
CA SER A 47 18.04 18.22 5.10
C SER A 47 18.42 18.52 6.54
N LEU A 48 18.36 17.51 7.43
CA LEU A 48 18.67 17.69 8.85
C LEU A 48 20.17 17.55 9.11
N ASP A 49 20.75 18.53 9.78
CA ASP A 49 22.17 18.49 10.16
C ASP A 49 22.49 17.40 11.19
N LYS A 50 21.56 17.13 12.09
CA LYS A 50 21.70 16.11 13.16
C LYS A 50 20.37 15.45 13.45
N VAL A 51 20.32 14.13 13.26
CA VAL A 51 19.16 13.30 13.61
C VAL A 51 19.62 12.14 14.47
N SER A 52 18.88 11.85 15.53
CA SER A 52 19.13 10.68 16.34
C SER A 52 18.95 9.40 15.50
N LYS A 53 19.97 8.54 15.49
CA LYS A 53 19.92 7.25 14.81
C LYS A 53 18.72 6.42 15.26
N LEU A 54 18.47 6.35 16.56
CA LEU A 54 17.37 5.60 17.15
C LEU A 54 16.01 6.17 16.70
N TYR A 55 15.89 7.48 16.63
CA TYR A 55 14.69 8.16 16.14
C TYR A 55 14.38 7.78 14.68
N LEU A 56 15.39 7.85 13.80
CA LEU A 56 15.23 7.43 12.40
C LEU A 56 14.86 5.95 12.28
N GLN A 57 15.52 5.07 13.04
CA GLN A 57 15.21 3.65 13.05
C GLN A 57 13.74 3.40 13.38
N ASN A 58 13.22 4.06 14.42
CA ASN A 58 11.83 3.91 14.83
C ASN A 58 10.84 4.40 13.77
N ILE A 59 11.07 5.58 13.20
CA ILE A 59 10.18 6.13 12.16
C ILE A 59 10.18 5.27 10.91
N LEU A 60 11.36 4.94 10.39
CA LEU A 60 11.47 4.16 9.15
C LEU A 60 10.91 2.75 9.32
N TYR A 61 11.11 2.14 10.50
CA TYR A 61 10.51 0.85 10.81
C TYR A 61 8.99 0.93 10.91
N SER A 62 8.43 1.96 11.56
CA SER A 62 6.97 2.13 11.66
C SER A 62 6.31 2.25 10.30
N ILE A 63 6.96 2.95 9.36
CA ILE A 63 6.48 3.11 7.99
C ILE A 63 6.49 1.77 7.24
N ILE A 64 7.60 1.02 7.29
CA ILE A 64 7.70 -0.30 6.67
C ILE A 64 6.63 -1.23 7.24
N LYS A 65 6.44 -1.23 8.56
CA LYS A 65 5.42 -2.04 9.23
C LYS A 65 4.00 -1.63 8.82
N SER A 66 3.72 -0.33 8.75
CA SER A 66 2.41 0.18 8.31
C SER A 66 2.06 -0.26 6.89
N LEU A 67 3.05 -0.28 5.99
CA LEU A 67 2.86 -0.78 4.64
C LEU A 67 2.66 -2.30 4.60
N TYR A 68 3.42 -3.04 5.39
CA TYR A 68 3.25 -4.49 5.56
C TYR A 68 1.84 -4.84 6.04
N ASP A 69 1.33 -4.15 7.06
CA ASP A 69 -0.01 -4.40 7.63
C ASP A 69 -1.13 -4.17 6.57
N LYS A 70 -0.85 -3.45 5.49
CA LYS A 70 -1.78 -3.18 4.39
C LYS A 70 -1.71 -4.18 3.24
N SER A 71 -0.67 -4.99 3.16
CA SER A 71 -0.47 -5.95 2.07
C SER A 71 -0.21 -7.36 2.60
N PRO A 72 -1.15 -8.29 2.42
CA PRO A 72 -0.98 -9.67 2.86
C PRO A 72 0.05 -10.46 2.05
N LYS A 73 0.51 -9.94 0.90
CA LYS A 73 1.52 -10.60 0.05
C LYS A 73 2.96 -10.31 0.49
N ILE A 74 3.17 -9.24 1.26
CA ILE A 74 4.51 -8.94 1.79
C ILE A 74 4.79 -9.89 2.95
N LYS A 75 5.91 -10.60 2.89
CA LYS A 75 6.28 -11.56 3.94
C LYS A 75 6.95 -10.86 5.12
N MET A 76 6.58 -11.26 6.34
CA MET A 76 7.19 -10.72 7.57
C MET A 76 8.71 -10.91 7.59
N GLU A 77 9.22 -12.01 7.04
CA GLU A 77 10.65 -12.28 6.94
C GLU A 77 11.39 -11.19 6.16
N GLU A 78 10.78 -10.65 5.09
CA GLU A 78 11.37 -9.57 4.28
C GLU A 78 11.41 -8.25 5.08
N VAL A 79 10.36 -7.97 5.84
CA VAL A 79 10.29 -6.80 6.74
C VAL A 79 11.38 -6.90 7.82
N LEU A 80 11.51 -8.06 8.46
CA LEU A 80 12.51 -8.28 9.51
C LEU A 80 13.93 -8.18 8.95
N ALA A 81 14.23 -8.81 7.81
CA ALA A 81 15.55 -8.76 7.18
C ALA A 81 15.93 -7.33 6.79
N SER A 82 15.00 -6.56 6.24
CA SER A 82 15.23 -5.15 5.89
C SER A 82 15.47 -4.30 7.14
N SER A 83 14.68 -4.52 8.18
CA SER A 83 14.81 -3.81 9.46
C SER A 83 16.14 -4.10 10.14
N GLU A 84 16.59 -5.34 10.14
CA GLU A 84 17.88 -5.72 10.69
C GLU A 84 19.05 -5.05 9.94
N ARG A 85 19.03 -5.06 8.61
CA ARG A 85 20.02 -4.33 7.79
C ARG A 85 20.02 -2.83 8.11
N MET A 86 18.84 -2.23 8.22
CA MET A 86 18.66 -0.81 8.52
C MET A 86 19.18 -0.46 9.93
N PHE A 87 18.93 -1.31 10.93
CA PHE A 87 19.43 -1.11 12.31
C PHE A 87 20.94 -1.21 12.41
N ARG A 88 21.58 -2.03 11.55
CA ARG A 88 23.05 -2.16 11.47
C ARG A 88 23.71 -1.04 10.65
N ALA A 89 22.94 -0.22 9.94
CA ALA A 89 23.49 0.86 9.13
C ALA A 89 24.31 1.84 9.96
N LYS A 90 25.46 2.26 9.42
CA LYS A 90 26.42 3.12 10.13
C LYS A 90 25.98 4.59 10.21
N ASN A 91 25.23 5.06 9.24
CA ASN A 91 24.79 6.44 9.11
C ASN A 91 23.39 6.54 8.51
N ALA A 92 22.80 7.75 8.58
CA ALA A 92 21.46 8.02 8.08
C ALA A 92 21.31 7.76 6.57
N LYS A 93 22.34 8.09 5.78
CA LYS A 93 22.31 7.89 4.33
C LYS A 93 22.15 6.41 3.97
N THR A 94 23.01 5.56 4.52
CA THR A 94 22.92 4.09 4.30
C THR A 94 21.59 3.51 4.82
N MET A 95 21.08 4.06 5.94
CA MET A 95 19.78 3.66 6.47
C MET A 95 18.64 3.98 5.49
N LEU A 96 18.66 5.17 4.90
CA LEU A 96 17.67 5.61 3.90
C LEU A 96 17.78 4.85 2.58
N GLU A 97 18.99 4.44 2.18
CA GLU A 97 19.20 3.58 1.01
C GLU A 97 18.52 2.23 1.20
N ILE A 98 18.79 1.55 2.34
CA ILE A 98 18.18 0.26 2.67
C ILE A 98 16.65 0.38 2.81
N TYR A 99 16.18 1.42 3.47
CA TYR A 99 14.76 1.75 3.58
C TYR A 99 14.12 1.94 2.20
N GLY A 100 14.75 2.72 1.31
CA GLY A 100 14.28 2.97 -0.06
C GLY A 100 14.14 1.67 -0.84
N GLU A 101 15.17 0.82 -0.86
CA GLU A 101 15.12 -0.49 -1.51
C GLU A 101 13.93 -1.35 -1.01
N SER A 102 13.66 -1.28 0.29
CA SER A 102 12.58 -2.05 0.90
C SER A 102 11.20 -1.53 0.49
N ILE A 103 11.02 -0.20 0.52
CA ILE A 103 9.77 0.43 0.09
C ILE A 103 9.52 0.20 -1.40
N ASP A 104 10.53 0.33 -2.25
CA ASP A 104 10.38 0.13 -3.70
C ASP A 104 9.93 -1.31 -4.01
N LYS A 105 10.53 -2.33 -3.39
CA LYS A 105 10.10 -3.72 -3.53
C LYS A 105 8.65 -3.95 -3.08
N MET A 106 8.26 -3.33 -1.97
CA MET A 106 6.89 -3.42 -1.46
C MET A 106 5.89 -2.75 -2.42
N LEU A 107 6.25 -1.58 -2.96
CA LEU A 107 5.41 -0.87 -3.92
C LEU A 107 5.27 -1.61 -5.24
N ASP A 108 6.33 -2.24 -5.73
CA ASP A 108 6.29 -3.10 -6.91
C ASP A 108 5.35 -4.29 -6.70
N SER A 109 5.42 -4.94 -5.53
CA SER A 109 4.51 -6.03 -5.17
C SER A 109 3.05 -5.58 -5.14
N LEU A 110 2.78 -4.40 -4.56
CA LEU A 110 1.43 -3.81 -4.54
C LEU A 110 0.94 -3.42 -5.94
N ALA A 111 1.82 -2.92 -6.81
CA ALA A 111 1.48 -2.57 -8.19
C ALA A 111 1.06 -3.81 -8.99
N VAL A 112 1.79 -4.92 -8.84
CA VAL A 112 1.45 -6.21 -9.46
C VAL A 112 0.10 -6.71 -8.93
N GLU A 113 -0.13 -6.65 -7.62
CA GLU A 113 -1.40 -7.04 -7.00
C GLU A 113 -2.58 -6.24 -7.57
N LYS A 114 -2.45 -4.93 -7.64
CA LYS A 114 -3.50 -4.04 -8.18
C LYS A 114 -3.78 -4.33 -9.66
N GLN A 115 -2.75 -4.66 -10.44
CA GLN A 115 -2.92 -5.03 -11.84
C GLN A 115 -3.64 -6.37 -12.00
N ASP A 116 -3.33 -7.36 -11.17
CA ASP A 116 -4.00 -8.66 -11.17
C ASP A 116 -5.47 -8.52 -10.75
N ASP A 117 -5.74 -7.76 -9.69
CA ASP A 117 -7.10 -7.47 -9.24
C ASP A 117 -7.93 -6.79 -10.35
N SER A 118 -7.37 -5.80 -11.02
CA SER A 118 -8.02 -5.12 -12.15
C SER A 118 -8.32 -6.06 -13.31
N ARG A 119 -7.40 -6.96 -13.65
CA ARG A 119 -7.60 -7.98 -14.70
C ARG A 119 -8.72 -8.95 -14.35
N ILE A 120 -8.80 -9.37 -13.08
CA ILE A 120 -9.84 -10.25 -12.58
C ILE A 120 -11.21 -9.56 -12.70
N ILE A 121 -11.32 -8.32 -12.24
CA ILE A 121 -12.55 -7.54 -12.35
C ILE A 121 -12.99 -7.37 -13.79
N HIS A 122 -12.07 -7.10 -14.70
CA HIS A 122 -12.38 -7.00 -16.12
C HIS A 122 -12.91 -8.33 -16.68
N LYS A 123 -12.30 -9.46 -16.32
CA LYS A 123 -12.81 -10.80 -16.70
C LYS A 123 -14.21 -11.05 -16.17
N ILE A 124 -14.48 -10.69 -14.91
CA ILE A 124 -15.80 -10.84 -14.28
C ILE A 124 -16.85 -10.01 -15.03
N LYS A 125 -16.56 -8.74 -15.32
CA LYS A 125 -17.49 -7.86 -16.05
C LYS A 125 -17.79 -8.41 -17.46
N ASN A 126 -16.77 -8.78 -18.21
CA ASN A 126 -16.93 -9.36 -19.54
C ASN A 126 -17.75 -10.66 -19.53
N LEU A 127 -17.57 -11.49 -18.49
CA LEU A 127 -18.36 -12.71 -18.32
C LEU A 127 -19.85 -12.39 -18.09
N ILE A 128 -20.15 -11.39 -17.27
CA ILE A 128 -21.52 -10.95 -16.99
C ILE A 128 -22.17 -10.39 -18.25
N GLU A 129 -21.48 -9.50 -18.97
CA GLU A 129 -21.96 -8.93 -20.22
C GLU A 129 -22.21 -10.00 -21.30
N LYS A 130 -21.34 -11.00 -21.42
CA LYS A 130 -21.46 -12.08 -22.39
C LYS A 130 -22.64 -13.02 -22.08
N ASP A 131 -22.82 -13.31 -20.82
CA ASP A 131 -23.76 -14.35 -20.34
C ASP A 131 -25.03 -13.75 -19.72
N TYR A 132 -25.35 -12.48 -19.99
CA TYR A 132 -26.47 -11.72 -19.38
C TYR A 132 -27.84 -12.46 -19.44
N ALA A 133 -28.05 -13.29 -20.44
CA ALA A 133 -29.26 -14.07 -20.63
C ALA A 133 -29.33 -15.33 -19.76
N LYS A 134 -28.22 -15.69 -19.09
CA LYS A 134 -28.15 -16.86 -18.21
C LYS A 134 -28.44 -16.46 -16.75
N ASP A 135 -28.70 -17.48 -15.91
CA ASP A 135 -28.77 -17.25 -14.47
C ASP A 135 -27.37 -17.15 -13.88
N ILE A 136 -26.85 -15.91 -13.85
CA ILE A 136 -25.51 -15.62 -13.33
C ILE A 136 -25.58 -15.52 -11.80
N SER A 137 -24.97 -16.48 -11.13
CA SER A 137 -24.78 -16.49 -9.68
C SER A 137 -23.33 -16.19 -9.30
N LEU A 138 -23.08 -15.87 -8.02
CA LEU A 138 -21.72 -15.70 -7.49
C LEU A 138 -20.87 -16.98 -7.71
N ASN A 139 -21.47 -18.16 -7.54
CA ASN A 139 -20.78 -19.44 -7.76
C ASN A 139 -20.42 -19.61 -9.25
N TYR A 140 -21.36 -19.30 -10.16
CA TYR A 140 -21.10 -19.33 -11.59
C TYR A 140 -19.90 -18.45 -11.98
N VAL A 141 -19.86 -17.23 -11.49
CA VAL A 141 -18.74 -16.31 -11.76
C VAL A 141 -17.44 -16.88 -11.18
N ALA A 142 -17.45 -17.35 -9.94
CA ALA A 142 -16.27 -17.87 -9.26
C ALA A 142 -15.64 -19.07 -10.00
N GLU A 143 -16.47 -20.00 -10.46
CA GLU A 143 -16.03 -21.16 -11.25
C GLU A 143 -15.38 -20.73 -12.58
N ASN A 144 -15.99 -19.77 -13.30
CA ASN A 144 -15.48 -19.31 -14.60
C ASN A 144 -14.17 -18.50 -14.50
N VAL A 145 -13.90 -17.86 -13.36
CA VAL A 145 -12.64 -17.14 -13.13
C VAL A 145 -11.61 -17.95 -12.33
N ASN A 146 -11.94 -19.20 -11.97
CA ASN A 146 -11.11 -20.11 -11.16
C ASN A 146 -10.73 -19.53 -9.78
N LEU A 147 -11.70 -18.93 -9.10
CA LEU A 147 -11.54 -18.32 -7.78
C LEU A 147 -12.63 -18.83 -6.81
N THR A 148 -12.41 -18.63 -5.52
CA THR A 148 -13.46 -18.94 -4.54
C THR A 148 -14.57 -17.88 -4.55
N PRO A 149 -15.85 -18.25 -4.28
CA PRO A 149 -16.93 -17.27 -4.20
C PRO A 149 -16.67 -16.16 -3.17
N ALA A 150 -16.05 -16.50 -2.03
CA ALA A 150 -15.69 -15.52 -1.00
C ALA A 150 -14.68 -14.48 -1.53
N TYR A 151 -13.66 -14.93 -2.27
CA TYR A 151 -12.66 -14.03 -2.83
C TYR A 151 -13.24 -13.15 -3.95
N VAL A 152 -14.06 -13.71 -4.84
CA VAL A 152 -14.78 -12.94 -5.88
C VAL A 152 -15.65 -11.87 -5.26
N SER A 153 -16.42 -12.20 -4.22
CA SER A 153 -17.24 -11.20 -3.51
C SER A 153 -16.42 -10.09 -2.90
N TYR A 154 -15.32 -10.43 -2.24
CA TYR A 154 -14.41 -9.48 -1.61
C TYR A 154 -13.78 -8.54 -2.64
N ILE A 155 -13.10 -9.11 -3.66
CA ILE A 155 -12.35 -8.33 -4.64
C ILE A 155 -13.28 -7.43 -5.47
N PHE A 156 -14.45 -7.96 -5.86
CA PHE A 156 -15.41 -7.17 -6.65
C PHE A 156 -15.91 -5.96 -5.86
N LYS A 157 -16.27 -6.14 -4.59
CA LYS A 157 -16.69 -5.03 -3.73
C LYS A 157 -15.55 -4.03 -3.46
N LYS A 158 -14.33 -4.53 -3.23
CA LYS A 158 -13.13 -3.69 -3.02
C LYS A 158 -12.86 -2.78 -4.21
N GLU A 159 -12.93 -3.33 -5.43
CA GLU A 159 -12.52 -2.62 -6.65
C GLU A 159 -13.65 -1.78 -7.28
N THR A 160 -14.91 -2.18 -7.11
CA THR A 160 -16.05 -1.51 -7.75
C THR A 160 -16.91 -0.68 -6.78
N GLY A 161 -16.70 -0.84 -5.48
CA GLY A 161 -17.50 -0.18 -4.44
C GLY A 161 -18.88 -0.80 -4.21
N GLN A 162 -19.30 -1.80 -5.00
CA GLN A 162 -20.61 -2.45 -4.90
C GLN A 162 -20.53 -3.97 -4.90
N THR A 163 -21.58 -4.63 -4.42
CA THR A 163 -21.62 -6.09 -4.46
C THR A 163 -21.84 -6.62 -5.88
N LEU A 164 -21.32 -7.82 -6.16
CA LEU A 164 -21.50 -8.50 -7.45
C LEU A 164 -22.99 -8.67 -7.79
N VAL A 165 -23.81 -9.07 -6.81
CA VAL A 165 -25.26 -9.25 -6.99
C VAL A 165 -25.93 -7.94 -7.41
N LYS A 166 -25.58 -6.84 -6.78
CA LYS A 166 -26.12 -5.52 -7.14
C LYS A 166 -25.72 -5.15 -8.56
N TYR A 167 -24.45 -5.35 -8.92
CA TYR A 167 -23.94 -5.09 -10.26
C TYR A 167 -24.70 -5.87 -11.34
N ILE A 168 -24.85 -7.19 -11.16
CA ILE A 168 -25.62 -8.07 -12.10
C ILE A 168 -27.07 -7.58 -12.25
N THR A 169 -27.70 -7.15 -11.15
CA THR A 169 -29.09 -6.70 -11.18
C THR A 169 -29.25 -5.37 -11.92
N GLU A 170 -28.29 -4.47 -11.77
CA GLU A 170 -28.27 -3.17 -12.46
C GLU A 170 -27.97 -3.33 -13.95
N ASP A 171 -27.02 -4.19 -14.31
CA ASP A 171 -26.66 -4.50 -15.69
C ASP A 171 -27.86 -5.07 -16.46
N ARG A 172 -28.59 -6.01 -15.89
CA ARG A 172 -29.82 -6.55 -16.46
C ARG A 172 -30.91 -5.51 -16.72
N LYS A 173 -30.99 -4.45 -15.91
CA LYS A 173 -31.95 -3.34 -16.10
C LYS A 173 -31.56 -2.41 -17.21
N SER A 174 -30.26 -2.31 -17.53
CA SER A 174 -29.73 -1.41 -18.56
C SER A 174 -29.86 -1.97 -19.97
N VAL A 175 -30.14 -3.27 -20.11
CA VAL A 175 -30.27 -3.98 -21.40
C VAL A 175 -31.73 -4.12 -21.88
N VAL A 176 -32.69 -3.67 -21.07
CA VAL A 176 -34.12 -3.62 -21.41
C VAL A 176 -34.51 -2.22 -21.83
#